data_c2a02d1b6b2dd408eff03601047f716a
#
_entry.id   c2a02d1b6b2dd408eff03601047f716a
#
_cell.length_a   1.000
_cell.length_b   1.000
_cell.length_c   1.000
_cell.angle_alpha   90.00
_cell.angle_beta   90.00
_cell.angle_gamma   90.00
#
_symmetry.space_group_name_H-M   'P 1'
#
loop_
_entity.id
_entity.type
_entity.pdbx_description
1 polymer ?
#
loop_
_entity_poly.entity_id
_entity_poly.type
_entity_poly.pdbx_seq_one_letter_code
_entity_poly.pdbx_strand_id
1 'polypeptide(L)'
;MPETAPRTAAPAPPRSLPPIRFPEALPVSARRDEIAEAVQRHQVVIVCGETGSGKTTQLPKLMLALGRGKANAKTGERGRLIGHTQPRRIAASSVAKRIADELETPLGEVVGYKVRFQDRLQPGAYVKLMTDGILLAETQ
;
A
#
# COMPACT_ATOMS: atom_id res chain seq x y z
N MET A 1 43.00 4.60 11.28
CA MET A 1 41.73 5.35 11.27
C MET A 1 40.63 4.48 10.77
N PRO A 2 39.73 4.15 11.63
CA PRO A 2 38.58 3.41 11.16
C PRO A 2 37.81 4.29 10.21
N GLU A 3 37.92 4.00 8.98
CA GLU A 3 37.09 4.62 8.00
C GLU A 3 35.69 4.13 8.23
N THR A 4 34.86 4.99 8.72
CA THR A 4 33.44 4.74 8.63
C THR A 4 33.08 4.85 7.18
N ALA A 5 33.27 3.76 6.45
CA ALA A 5 32.60 3.64 5.19
C ALA A 5 31.14 4.05 5.40
N PRO A 6 30.56 4.85 4.49
CA PRO A 6 29.15 5.15 4.60
C PRO A 6 28.44 3.81 4.73
N ARG A 7 27.89 3.59 5.88
CA ARG A 7 27.07 2.42 6.09
C ARG A 7 25.96 2.50 5.06
N THR A 8 26.15 1.78 3.99
CA THR A 8 24.98 1.30 3.33
C THR A 8 24.15 0.68 4.43
N ALA A 9 23.19 1.42 4.90
CA ALA A 9 22.30 0.92 5.91
C ALA A 9 21.89 -0.47 5.44
N ALA A 10 22.20 -1.48 6.23
CA ALA A 10 21.62 -2.78 6.04
C ALA A 10 20.12 -2.53 5.79
N PRO A 11 19.54 -3.11 4.74
CA PRO A 11 18.10 -2.94 4.54
C PRO A 11 17.45 -3.22 5.87
N ALA A 12 16.67 -2.26 6.35
CA ALA A 12 15.93 -2.43 7.58
C ALA A 12 15.25 -3.80 7.51
N PRO A 13 15.31 -4.60 8.58
CA PRO A 13 14.64 -5.88 8.58
C PRO A 13 13.20 -5.66 8.11
N PRO A 14 12.64 -6.55 7.30
CA PRO A 14 11.27 -6.39 6.85
C PRO A 14 10.43 -6.14 8.09
N ARG A 15 9.82 -4.96 8.14
CA ARG A 15 8.92 -4.65 9.23
C ARG A 15 7.84 -5.70 9.22
N SER A 16 7.66 -6.37 10.34
CA SER A 16 6.52 -7.24 10.48
C SER A 16 5.28 -6.40 10.26
N LEU A 17 4.46 -6.80 9.30
CA LEU A 17 3.20 -6.12 9.07
C LEU A 17 2.33 -6.23 10.33
N PRO A 18 1.64 -5.15 10.71
CA PRO A 18 0.68 -5.24 11.81
C PRO A 18 -0.46 -6.18 11.44
N PRO A 19 -1.22 -6.67 12.42
CA PRO A 19 -2.42 -7.44 12.13
C PRO A 19 -3.36 -6.65 11.24
N ILE A 20 -3.81 -7.27 10.16
CA ILE A 20 -4.69 -6.61 9.20
C ILE A 20 -6.13 -7.03 9.50
N ARG A 21 -6.95 -6.06 9.88
CA ARG A 21 -8.36 -6.27 10.20
C ARG A 21 -9.24 -5.62 9.16
N PHE A 22 -10.37 -6.23 8.89
CA PHE A 22 -11.36 -5.71 7.95
C PHE A 22 -12.64 -5.40 8.71
N PRO A 23 -13.11 -4.13 8.71
CA PRO A 23 -14.35 -3.78 9.40
C PRO A 23 -15.54 -4.59 8.84
N GLU A 24 -16.20 -5.33 9.69
CA GLU A 24 -17.30 -6.21 9.28
C GLU A 24 -18.51 -5.44 8.72
N ALA A 25 -18.65 -4.18 9.15
CA ALA A 25 -19.74 -3.32 8.67
C ALA A 25 -19.62 -2.95 7.19
N LEU A 26 -18.45 -3.10 6.60
CA LEU A 26 -18.24 -2.72 5.19
C LEU A 26 -18.57 -3.90 4.27
N PRO A 27 -19.41 -3.69 3.24
CA PRO A 27 -19.79 -4.76 2.30
C PRO A 27 -18.61 -5.49 1.65
N VAL A 28 -17.54 -4.77 1.34
CA VAL A 28 -16.33 -5.37 0.74
C VAL A 28 -15.69 -6.39 1.67
N SER A 29 -15.74 -6.15 2.98
CA SER A 29 -15.14 -7.07 3.95
C SER A 29 -15.79 -8.44 3.93
N ALA A 30 -17.10 -8.51 3.73
CA ALA A 30 -17.83 -9.77 3.65
C ALA A 30 -17.44 -10.59 2.40
N ARG A 31 -16.94 -9.93 1.37
CA ARG A 31 -16.58 -10.56 0.10
C ARG A 31 -15.07 -10.63 -0.13
N ARG A 32 -14.28 -10.40 0.90
CA ARG A 32 -12.83 -10.36 0.77
C ARG A 32 -12.22 -11.66 0.27
N ASP A 33 -12.73 -12.79 0.68
CA ASP A 33 -12.21 -14.08 0.25
C ASP A 33 -12.45 -14.32 -1.24
N GLU A 34 -13.62 -13.95 -1.73
CA GLU A 34 -13.98 -14.01 -3.15
C GLU A 34 -13.06 -13.09 -3.98
N ILE A 35 -12.84 -11.88 -3.52
CA ILE A 35 -11.97 -10.91 -4.18
C ILE A 35 -10.52 -11.41 -4.17
N ALA A 36 -10.06 -11.93 -3.04
CA ALA A 36 -8.71 -12.48 -2.92
C ALA A 36 -8.48 -13.62 -3.92
N GLU A 37 -9.43 -14.53 -4.03
CA GLU A 37 -9.34 -15.62 -4.99
C GLU A 37 -9.28 -15.12 -6.43
N ALA A 38 -10.11 -14.15 -6.78
CA ALA A 38 -10.11 -13.56 -8.11
C ALA A 38 -8.77 -12.89 -8.44
N VAL A 39 -8.21 -12.15 -7.49
CA VAL A 39 -6.92 -11.48 -7.65
C VAL A 39 -5.78 -12.47 -7.83
N GLN A 40 -5.83 -13.60 -7.16
CA GLN A 40 -4.81 -14.64 -7.30
C GLN A 40 -4.89 -15.38 -8.62
N ARG A 41 -6.09 -15.49 -9.20
CA ARG A 41 -6.32 -16.23 -10.45
C ARG A 41 -6.20 -15.38 -11.70
N HIS A 42 -6.44 -14.07 -11.60
CA HIS A 42 -6.53 -13.20 -12.77
C HIS A 42 -5.57 -12.02 -12.65
N GLN A 43 -5.01 -11.64 -13.77
CA GLN A 43 -4.12 -10.48 -13.85
C GLN A 43 -4.87 -9.17 -13.63
N VAL A 44 -6.10 -9.10 -14.11
CA VAL A 44 -6.95 -7.91 -13.99
C VAL A 44 -8.28 -8.31 -13.37
N VAL A 45 -8.68 -7.59 -12.34
CA VAL A 45 -9.94 -7.82 -11.63
C VAL A 45 -10.67 -6.50 -11.50
N ILE A 46 -11.96 -6.50 -11.82
CA ILE A 46 -12.83 -5.33 -11.65
C ILE A 46 -13.76 -5.61 -10.47
N VAL A 47 -13.65 -4.76 -9.45
CA VAL A 47 -14.52 -4.86 -8.27
C VAL A 47 -15.52 -3.73 -8.30
N CYS A 48 -16.78 -4.09 -8.47
CA CYS A 48 -17.88 -3.13 -8.51
C CYS A 48 -18.61 -3.14 -7.16
N GLY A 49 -18.99 -1.97 -6.71
CA GLY A 49 -19.74 -1.80 -5.48
C GLY A 49 -20.15 -0.36 -5.31
N GLU A 50 -21.16 -0.12 -4.50
CA GLU A 50 -21.65 1.23 -4.24
C GLU A 50 -20.61 2.07 -3.49
N THR A 51 -20.74 3.39 -3.59
CA THR A 51 -19.96 4.33 -2.78
C THR A 51 -20.20 4.01 -1.30
N GLY A 52 -19.11 3.95 -0.53
CA GLY A 52 -19.20 3.58 0.89
C GLY A 52 -19.13 2.08 1.16
N SER A 53 -18.95 1.24 0.13
CA SER A 53 -18.79 -0.21 0.33
C SER A 53 -17.43 -0.60 0.92
N GLY A 54 -16.48 0.34 0.97
CA GLY A 54 -15.15 0.11 1.54
C GLY A 54 -14.07 -0.24 0.53
N LYS A 55 -14.34 -0.20 -0.77
CA LYS A 55 -13.37 -0.57 -1.80
C LYS A 55 -12.06 0.20 -1.67
N THR A 56 -12.15 1.50 -1.59
CA THR A 56 -10.97 2.38 -1.62
C THR A 56 -10.02 2.14 -0.45
N THR A 57 -10.55 1.91 0.75
CA THR A 57 -9.73 1.71 1.94
C THR A 57 -9.37 0.24 2.18
N GLN A 58 -10.22 -0.69 1.77
CA GLN A 58 -10.03 -2.11 2.12
C GLN A 58 -9.27 -2.90 1.07
N LEU A 59 -9.37 -2.56 -0.22
CA LEU A 59 -8.65 -3.30 -1.26
C LEU A 59 -7.13 -3.23 -1.08
N PRO A 60 -6.51 -2.08 -0.78
CA PRO A 60 -5.08 -2.05 -0.51
C PRO A 60 -4.68 -2.93 0.68
N LYS A 61 -5.49 -2.97 1.71
CA LYS A 61 -5.25 -3.84 2.87
C LYS A 61 -5.33 -5.31 2.48
N LEU A 62 -6.28 -5.66 1.61
CA LEU A 62 -6.40 -7.02 1.10
C LEU A 62 -5.15 -7.43 0.31
N MET A 63 -4.62 -6.52 -0.50
CA MET A 63 -3.39 -6.79 -1.24
C MET A 63 -2.21 -7.03 -0.28
N LEU A 64 -2.12 -6.27 0.80
CA LEU A 64 -1.14 -6.52 1.85
C LEU A 64 -1.32 -7.90 2.48
N ALA A 65 -2.54 -8.27 2.81
CA ALA A 65 -2.86 -9.56 3.42
C ALA A 65 -2.51 -10.73 2.50
N LEU A 66 -2.60 -10.53 1.19
CA LEU A 66 -2.22 -11.53 0.19
C LEU A 66 -0.70 -11.61 -0.04
N GLY A 67 0.08 -10.80 0.66
CA GLY A 67 1.53 -10.77 0.50
C GLY A 67 2.00 -10.07 -0.77
N ARG A 68 1.19 -9.21 -1.35
CA ARG A 68 1.60 -8.43 -2.52
C ARG A 68 2.61 -7.35 -2.12
N GLY A 69 3.31 -6.83 -3.11
CA GLY A 69 4.32 -5.81 -2.89
C GLY A 69 5.59 -6.35 -2.25
N LYS A 70 6.17 -5.57 -1.35
CA LYS A 70 7.45 -5.90 -0.71
C LYS A 70 7.41 -7.18 0.14
N ALA A 71 6.24 -7.59 0.60
CA ALA A 71 6.10 -8.80 1.38
C ALA A 71 6.48 -10.06 0.60
N ASN A 72 6.46 -10.00 -0.73
CA ASN A 72 6.87 -11.09 -1.60
C ASN A 72 8.34 -11.02 -2.03
N ALA A 73 9.07 -10.00 -1.60
CA ALA A 73 10.47 -9.89 -1.97
C ALA A 73 11.29 -10.98 -1.29
N LYS A 74 12.03 -11.73 -2.09
CA LYS A 74 13.02 -12.68 -1.57
C LYS A 74 14.18 -11.90 -0.95
N THR A 75 14.90 -12.53 -0.04
CA THR A 75 16.08 -11.92 0.56
C THR A 75 17.03 -11.41 -0.53
N GLY A 76 17.35 -10.12 -0.46
CA GLY A 76 18.22 -9.46 -1.43
C GLY A 76 17.51 -8.88 -2.65
N GLU A 77 16.23 -9.11 -2.83
CA GLU A 77 15.47 -8.50 -3.92
C GLU A 77 14.85 -7.19 -3.48
N ARG A 78 14.79 -6.27 -4.45
CA ARG A 78 14.09 -5.01 -4.24
C ARG A 78 12.59 -5.25 -4.30
N GLY A 79 11.92 -5.17 -3.15
CA GLY A 79 10.49 -5.37 -3.10
C GLY A 79 9.73 -4.31 -3.87
N ARG A 80 8.59 -4.69 -4.44
CA ARG A 80 7.69 -3.79 -5.16
C ARG A 80 6.69 -3.16 -4.21
N LEU A 81 6.18 -2.00 -4.59
CA LEU A 81 5.12 -1.32 -3.86
C LEU A 81 3.76 -1.74 -4.40
N ILE A 82 2.77 -1.72 -3.53
CA ILE A 82 1.38 -1.74 -3.94
C ILE A 82 1.02 -0.29 -4.29
N GLY A 83 0.71 -0.03 -5.56
CA GLY A 83 0.33 1.30 -6.01
C GLY A 83 -1.18 1.48 -5.97
N HIS A 84 -1.63 2.63 -5.50
CA HIS A 84 -3.05 2.98 -5.45
C HIS A 84 -3.21 4.41 -5.96
N THR A 85 -3.93 4.59 -7.05
CA THR A 85 -4.12 5.92 -7.63
C THR A 85 -5.48 6.51 -7.26
N GLN A 86 -5.46 7.81 -7.05
CA GLN A 86 -6.65 8.63 -6.84
C GLN A 86 -6.57 9.85 -7.76
N PRO A 87 -7.70 10.32 -8.30
CA PRO A 87 -7.65 11.44 -9.25
C PRO A 87 -7.30 12.78 -8.60
N ARG A 88 -7.47 12.94 -7.29
CA ARG A 88 -7.24 14.20 -6.58
C ARG A 88 -6.23 14.02 -5.46
N ARG A 89 -5.40 15.06 -5.25
CA ARG A 89 -4.37 15.07 -4.19
C ARG A 89 -4.96 14.85 -2.80
N ILE A 90 -6.07 15.53 -2.50
CA ILE A 90 -6.73 15.40 -1.19
C ILE A 90 -7.21 13.98 -0.97
N ALA A 91 -7.77 13.36 -1.98
CA ALA A 91 -8.22 11.98 -1.88
C ALA A 91 -7.05 11.02 -1.61
N ALA A 92 -5.93 11.18 -2.31
CA ALA A 92 -4.75 10.33 -2.10
C ALA A 92 -4.24 10.43 -0.66
N SER A 93 -4.08 11.65 -0.14
CA SER A 93 -3.58 11.86 1.22
C SER A 93 -4.58 11.39 2.28
N SER A 94 -5.86 11.66 2.10
CA SER A 94 -6.90 11.27 3.06
C SER A 94 -7.07 9.76 3.14
N VAL A 95 -7.05 9.08 2.01
CA VAL A 95 -7.17 7.63 1.97
C VAL A 95 -5.94 6.98 2.58
N ALA A 96 -4.74 7.49 2.29
CA ALA A 96 -3.51 6.98 2.90
C ALA A 96 -3.57 7.10 4.42
N LYS A 97 -3.99 8.25 4.92
CA LYS A 97 -4.13 8.47 6.35
C LYS A 97 -5.15 7.51 6.98
N ARG A 98 -6.27 7.31 6.32
CA ARG A 98 -7.31 6.39 6.81
C ARG A 98 -6.79 4.95 6.87
N ILE A 99 -6.10 4.49 5.84
CA ILE A 99 -5.54 3.13 5.84
C ILE A 99 -4.48 2.98 6.93
N ALA A 100 -3.59 3.97 7.08
CA ALA A 100 -2.59 3.96 8.14
C ALA A 100 -3.23 3.88 9.53
N ASP A 101 -4.29 4.67 9.76
CA ASP A 101 -5.03 4.66 11.03
C ASP A 101 -5.66 3.28 11.28
N GLU A 102 -6.24 2.66 10.27
CA GLU A 102 -6.84 1.33 10.41
C GLU A 102 -5.79 0.23 10.65
N LEU A 103 -4.58 0.41 10.15
CA LEU A 103 -3.46 -0.48 10.41
C LEU A 103 -2.73 -0.14 11.71
N GLU A 104 -3.13 0.94 12.38
CA GLU A 104 -2.51 1.42 13.61
C GLU A 104 -1.00 1.68 13.43
N THR A 105 -0.63 2.25 12.29
CA THR A 105 0.75 2.60 11.97
C THR A 105 0.86 4.09 11.66
N PRO A 106 2.01 4.73 11.95
CA PRO A 106 2.23 6.12 11.55
C PRO A 106 2.17 6.26 10.02
N LEU A 107 1.60 7.37 9.56
CA LEU A 107 1.54 7.66 8.13
C LEU A 107 2.95 7.73 7.53
N GLY A 108 3.14 7.04 6.42
CA GLY A 108 4.40 6.98 5.71
C GLY A 108 5.22 5.72 5.98
N GLU A 109 4.96 4.99 7.06
CA GLU A 109 5.75 3.79 7.39
C GLU A 109 5.33 2.56 6.59
N VAL A 110 4.11 2.14 6.69
CA VAL A 110 3.55 1.02 5.89
C VAL A 110 2.82 1.57 4.69
N VAL A 111 2.02 2.59 4.92
CA VAL A 111 1.20 3.27 3.90
C VAL A 111 1.57 4.73 3.87
N GLY A 112 1.88 5.23 2.70
CA GLY A 112 2.15 6.64 2.50
C GLY A 112 1.57 7.12 1.18
N TYR A 113 1.85 8.37 0.84
CA TYR A 113 1.37 8.95 -0.40
C TYR A 113 2.43 9.84 -1.04
N LYS A 114 2.31 10.00 -2.34
CA LYS A 114 3.08 10.95 -3.12
C LYS A 114 2.16 11.70 -4.05
N VAL A 115 2.11 13.00 -3.88
CA VAL A 115 1.38 13.92 -4.73
C VAL A 115 2.34 15.02 -5.15
N ARG A 116 1.91 15.87 -6.07
CA ARG A 116 2.74 17.00 -6.50
C ARG A 116 3.14 17.85 -5.30
N PHE A 117 4.45 18.06 -5.12
CA PHE A 117 5.05 18.86 -4.05
C PHE A 117 4.99 18.27 -2.64
N GLN A 118 4.48 17.05 -2.47
CA GLN A 118 4.41 16.45 -1.14
C GLN A 118 4.62 14.94 -1.23
N ASP A 119 5.57 14.45 -0.45
CA ASP A 119 5.92 13.03 -0.40
C ASP A 119 5.98 12.60 1.07
N ARG A 120 5.09 11.71 1.47
CA ARG A 120 5.00 11.16 2.82
C ARG A 120 5.12 9.65 2.76
N LEU A 121 6.20 9.17 2.18
CA LEU A 121 6.44 7.74 1.97
C LEU A 121 7.87 7.39 2.40
N GLN A 122 8.00 6.55 3.41
CA GLN A 122 9.30 6.08 3.85
C GLN A 122 9.80 4.93 2.95
N PRO A 123 11.13 4.73 2.86
CA PRO A 123 11.69 3.68 2.00
C PRO A 123 11.20 2.27 2.30
N GLY A 124 10.76 2.00 3.51
CA GLY A 124 10.25 0.69 3.92
C GLY A 124 8.77 0.49 3.70
N ALA A 125 8.06 1.44 3.07
CA ALA A 125 6.62 1.36 2.89
C ALA A 125 6.20 0.25 1.93
N TYR A 126 4.99 -0.26 2.13
CA TYR A 126 4.40 -1.30 1.29
C TYR A 126 3.35 -0.76 0.32
N VAL A 127 2.62 0.27 0.70
CA VAL A 127 1.53 0.85 -0.10
C VAL A 127 1.81 2.32 -0.36
N LYS A 128 1.74 2.69 -1.62
CA LYS A 128 1.94 4.07 -2.06
C LYS A 128 0.67 4.56 -2.74
N LEU A 129 0.02 5.52 -2.11
CA LEU A 129 -1.07 6.24 -2.74
C LEU A 129 -0.50 7.43 -3.51
N MET A 130 -1.08 7.70 -4.65
CA MET A 130 -0.59 8.75 -5.54
C MET A 130 -1.70 9.24 -6.43
N THR A 131 -1.51 10.41 -7.02
CA THR A 131 -2.40 10.84 -8.10
C THR A 131 -2.04 10.14 -9.40
N ASP A 132 -2.99 10.09 -10.31
CA ASP A 132 -2.79 9.49 -11.64
C ASP A 132 -1.61 10.13 -12.37
N GLY A 133 -1.45 11.44 -12.24
CA GLY A 133 -0.33 12.16 -12.85
C GLY A 133 1.03 11.75 -12.33
N ILE A 134 1.14 11.45 -11.05
CA ILE A 134 2.39 10.95 -10.45
C ILE A 134 2.72 9.56 -11.03
N LEU A 135 1.73 8.67 -11.12
CA LEU A 135 1.96 7.36 -11.71
C LEU A 135 2.46 7.48 -13.15
N LEU A 136 1.82 8.31 -13.96
CA LEU A 136 2.23 8.53 -15.35
C LEU A 136 3.67 9.08 -15.43
N ALA A 137 4.03 10.01 -14.56
CA ALA A 137 5.37 10.57 -14.54
C ALA A 137 6.43 9.53 -14.16
N GLU A 138 6.12 8.62 -13.25
CA GLU A 138 7.06 7.60 -12.78
C GLU A 138 7.20 6.41 -13.73
N THR A 139 6.27 6.22 -14.65
CA THR A 139 6.31 5.12 -15.61
C THR A 139 7.03 5.48 -16.92
N GLN A 140 7.44 6.71 -17.06
CA GLN A 140 8.18 7.18 -18.26
C GLN A 140 9.68 7.17 -18.07
#